data_8f0a1bcab4bfd5d5ac01cbe2b99a8866
#
_entry.id   8f0a1bcab4bfd5d5ac01cbe2b99a8866
#
_cell.length_a   1.000
_cell.length_b   1.000
_cell.length_c   1.000
_cell.angle_alpha   90.00
_cell.angle_beta   90.00
_cell.angle_gamma   90.00
#
_symmetry.space_group_name_H-M   'P 1'
#
loop_
_entity.id
_entity.type
_entity.pdbx_description
1 polymer ?
#
loop_
_entity_poly.entity_id
_entity_poly.type
_entity_poly.pdbx_seq_one_letter_code
_entity_poly.pdbx_strand_id
1 'polypeptide(L)'
;MNRPPHPAPRLPTLMSRGWRTAEPPRRPVLFVNPRSGGGAATRNRIVERAREHGVQAVMLDSGSDLRTRVLEVVAEGADALGVAGGDGSLAEVAAVAAAHGLPFVCIPCGTRNHFALDLGVDRQDVAGALDAFTDGVERLIDVGEVNGRLFLNNVSLGIYGEAVRHSAYRDAKVRTLAETARRVLGPSGRVAALRLVDDTGLEHARLALVLVSNNPYAPGLATRPTLASGQLGILVLDTPEERQHPPGRAWSATHLAVQAPAAVYAGIDGEAVELNAPLEFAVRPAALRVRISARHPGASPVARIPSPGSRRAVAQPLPPAAE
;
A
#
# COMPACT_ATOMS: atom_id res chain seq x y z
N MET A 1 -19.07 9.11 -21.59
CA MET A 1 -19.31 10.46 -21.02
C MET A 1 -18.06 10.89 -20.29
N ASN A 2 -17.31 11.83 -20.86
CA ASN A 2 -16.13 12.41 -20.23
C ASN A 2 -16.56 13.30 -19.07
N ARG A 3 -16.29 12.86 -17.85
CA ARG A 3 -16.41 13.73 -16.68
C ARG A 3 -15.40 14.86 -16.81
N PRO A 4 -15.78 16.13 -16.63
CA PRO A 4 -14.82 17.22 -16.72
C PRO A 4 -13.70 16.98 -15.69
N PRO A 5 -12.43 17.33 -16.01
CA PRO A 5 -11.34 17.19 -15.05
C PRO A 5 -11.67 17.97 -13.79
N HIS A 6 -11.47 17.32 -12.63
CA HIS A 6 -11.62 17.99 -11.35
C HIS A 6 -10.70 19.21 -11.32
N PRO A 7 -11.17 20.38 -10.85
CA PRO A 7 -10.30 21.54 -10.70
C PRO A 7 -9.12 21.15 -9.79
N ALA A 8 -7.92 21.49 -10.22
CA ALA A 8 -6.70 21.22 -9.47
C ALA A 8 -6.85 21.74 -8.02
N PRO A 9 -6.49 20.95 -7.00
CA PRO A 9 -6.56 21.40 -5.62
C PRO A 9 -5.63 22.59 -5.44
N ARG A 10 -6.11 23.58 -4.69
CA ARG A 10 -5.27 24.72 -4.32
C ARG A 10 -4.24 24.27 -3.28
N LEU A 11 -2.99 24.74 -3.37
CA LEU A 11 -1.93 24.47 -2.40
C LEU A 11 -2.40 24.55 -0.93
N PRO A 12 -3.19 25.53 -0.49
CA PRO A 12 -3.73 25.57 0.87
C PRO A 12 -4.50 24.31 1.27
N THR A 13 -5.24 23.70 0.34
CA THR A 13 -5.97 22.45 0.60
C THR A 13 -5.03 21.27 0.80
N LEU A 14 -3.94 21.17 0.05
CA LEU A 14 -2.91 20.14 0.26
C LEU A 14 -2.20 20.34 1.60
N MET A 15 -1.83 21.57 1.94
CA MET A 15 -1.21 21.90 3.23
C MET A 15 -2.09 21.49 4.42
N SER A 16 -3.40 21.74 4.36
CA SER A 16 -4.34 21.34 5.42
C SER A 16 -4.44 19.81 5.58
N ARG A 17 -4.03 19.04 4.56
CA ARG A 17 -3.95 17.58 4.56
C ARG A 17 -2.58 17.02 4.95
N GLY A 18 -1.67 17.90 5.43
CA GLY A 18 -0.34 17.52 5.88
C GLY A 18 0.72 17.38 4.77
N TRP A 19 0.40 17.81 3.55
CA TRP A 19 1.40 17.94 2.49
C TRP A 19 2.23 19.20 2.71
N ARG A 20 3.46 19.20 2.23
CA ARG A 20 4.39 20.33 2.31
C ARG A 20 5.04 20.54 0.95
N THR A 21 5.31 21.79 0.59
CA THR A 21 6.15 22.10 -0.56
C THR A 21 7.56 21.59 -0.32
N ALA A 22 8.19 21.10 -1.38
CA ALA A 22 9.56 20.63 -1.34
C ALA A 22 10.27 21.00 -2.65
N GLU A 23 11.56 21.27 -2.54
CA GLU A 23 12.39 21.56 -3.70
C GLU A 23 12.39 20.40 -4.70
N PRO A 24 12.43 20.69 -6.00
CA PRO A 24 12.58 19.64 -7.01
C PRO A 24 13.86 18.84 -6.79
N PRO A 25 13.83 17.49 -6.96
CA PRO A 25 15.04 16.69 -6.93
C PRO A 25 15.95 17.03 -8.12
N ARG A 26 17.25 16.90 -7.92
CA ARG A 26 18.27 17.24 -8.94
C ARG A 26 18.65 16.05 -9.80
N ARG A 27 18.55 14.84 -9.26
CA ARG A 27 18.92 13.57 -9.90
C ARG A 27 17.83 12.51 -9.71
N PRO A 28 16.58 12.81 -10.14
CA PRO A 28 15.46 11.87 -10.00
C PRO A 28 15.60 10.71 -10.97
N VAL A 29 15.24 9.50 -10.50
CA VAL A 29 15.22 8.29 -11.32
C VAL A 29 13.82 7.67 -11.30
N LEU A 30 13.29 7.33 -12.48
CA LEU A 30 12.00 6.67 -12.66
C LEU A 30 12.19 5.28 -13.27
N PHE A 31 11.81 4.26 -12.53
CA PHE A 31 11.74 2.88 -13.02
C PHE A 31 10.42 2.66 -13.77
N VAL A 32 10.50 2.16 -15.00
CA VAL A 32 9.33 2.01 -15.89
C VAL A 32 9.13 0.55 -16.22
N ASN A 33 7.99 -0.01 -15.80
CA ASN A 33 7.57 -1.36 -16.19
C ASN A 33 6.68 -1.28 -17.43
N PRO A 34 7.19 -1.63 -18.62
CA PRO A 34 6.45 -1.46 -19.88
C PRO A 34 5.22 -2.36 -20.00
N ARG A 35 5.16 -3.45 -19.21
CA ARG A 35 4.07 -4.44 -19.26
C ARG A 35 2.94 -4.15 -18.30
N SER A 36 3.16 -3.31 -17.30
CA SER A 36 2.14 -2.97 -16.31
C SER A 36 0.91 -2.33 -16.92
N GLY A 37 -0.27 -2.69 -16.42
CA GLY A 37 -1.55 -2.13 -16.87
C GLY A 37 -1.80 -2.28 -18.38
N GLY A 38 -1.34 -3.40 -18.98
CA GLY A 38 -1.47 -3.64 -20.42
C GLY A 38 -0.68 -2.65 -21.28
N GLY A 39 0.47 -2.17 -20.80
CA GLY A 39 1.31 -1.20 -21.52
C GLY A 39 0.93 0.27 -21.29
N ALA A 40 0.34 0.58 -20.12
CA ALA A 40 -0.06 1.95 -19.80
C ALA A 40 1.08 2.95 -19.86
N ALA A 41 2.30 2.58 -19.43
CA ALA A 41 3.48 3.44 -19.51
C ALA A 41 3.82 3.82 -20.96
N THR A 42 3.78 2.86 -21.89
CA THR A 42 4.03 3.08 -23.31
C THR A 42 2.95 3.96 -23.94
N ARG A 43 1.66 3.65 -23.68
CA ARG A 43 0.54 4.46 -24.22
C ARG A 43 0.59 5.91 -23.77
N ASN A 44 1.07 6.18 -22.57
CA ASN A 44 1.20 7.55 -22.04
C ASN A 44 2.57 8.17 -22.32
N ARG A 45 3.44 7.49 -23.08
CA ARG A 45 4.80 7.98 -23.43
C ARG A 45 5.59 8.43 -22.20
N ILE A 46 5.54 7.61 -21.13
CA ILE A 46 6.09 7.99 -19.82
C ILE A 46 7.61 8.20 -19.88
N VAL A 47 8.33 7.42 -20.68
CA VAL A 47 9.79 7.54 -20.80
C VAL A 47 10.19 8.87 -21.42
N GLU A 48 9.55 9.26 -22.52
CA GLU A 48 9.81 10.53 -23.23
C GLU A 48 9.47 11.71 -22.32
N ARG A 49 8.28 11.67 -21.71
CA ARG A 49 7.82 12.72 -20.79
C ARG A 49 8.69 12.84 -19.53
N ALA A 50 9.15 11.72 -18.98
CA ALA A 50 10.08 11.74 -17.85
C ALA A 50 11.38 12.49 -18.21
N ARG A 51 11.93 12.22 -19.38
CA ARG A 51 13.12 12.94 -19.89
C ARG A 51 12.88 14.44 -20.08
N GLU A 52 11.70 14.82 -20.57
CA GLU A 52 11.29 16.24 -20.70
C GLU A 52 11.25 16.95 -19.32
N HIS A 53 10.96 16.18 -18.24
CA HIS A 53 10.99 16.67 -16.86
C HIS A 53 12.37 16.56 -16.19
N GLY A 54 13.43 16.21 -16.93
CA GLY A 54 14.77 16.02 -16.40
C GLY A 54 14.93 14.74 -15.55
N VAL A 55 14.04 13.76 -15.71
CA VAL A 55 14.05 12.51 -14.95
C VAL A 55 14.74 11.41 -15.74
N GLN A 56 15.72 10.74 -15.14
CA GLN A 56 16.35 9.55 -15.73
C GLN A 56 15.35 8.40 -15.72
N ALA A 57 14.93 7.93 -16.90
CA ALA A 57 14.05 6.78 -17.04
C ALA A 57 14.83 5.48 -17.22
N VAL A 58 14.59 4.50 -16.37
CA VAL A 58 15.17 3.15 -16.40
C VAL A 58 14.07 2.14 -16.72
N MET A 59 14.19 1.48 -17.88
CA MET A 59 13.24 0.44 -18.28
C MET A 59 13.52 -0.84 -17.48
N LEU A 60 12.44 -1.47 -17.00
CA LEU A 60 12.53 -2.74 -16.31
C LEU A 60 12.39 -3.90 -17.30
N ASP A 61 13.39 -4.74 -17.33
CA ASP A 61 13.41 -5.97 -18.12
C ASP A 61 12.82 -7.14 -17.35
N SER A 62 12.42 -8.20 -18.08
CA SER A 62 11.96 -9.44 -17.45
C SER A 62 13.14 -10.16 -16.79
N GLY A 63 13.04 -10.38 -15.48
CA GLY A 63 14.04 -11.17 -14.75
C GLY A 63 15.21 -10.36 -14.19
N SER A 64 15.26 -9.03 -14.40
CA SER A 64 16.20 -8.18 -13.66
C SER A 64 15.81 -8.09 -12.19
N ASP A 65 16.80 -8.18 -11.31
CA ASP A 65 16.59 -7.90 -9.89
C ASP A 65 16.39 -6.38 -9.70
N LEU A 66 15.11 -6.00 -9.58
CA LEU A 66 14.72 -4.60 -9.41
C LEU A 66 15.42 -3.98 -8.19
N ARG A 67 15.50 -4.70 -7.08
CA ARG A 67 16.10 -4.19 -5.86
C ARG A 67 17.56 -3.84 -6.05
N THR A 68 18.35 -4.72 -6.67
CA THR A 68 19.76 -4.47 -6.99
C THR A 68 19.87 -3.23 -7.90
N ARG A 69 19.04 -3.13 -8.93
CA ARG A 69 19.08 -1.98 -9.84
C ARG A 69 18.73 -0.65 -9.16
N VAL A 70 17.79 -0.67 -8.20
CA VAL A 70 17.45 0.54 -7.41
C VAL A 70 18.61 0.93 -6.51
N LEU A 71 19.28 -0.02 -5.86
CA LEU A 71 20.44 0.26 -5.03
C LEU A 71 21.63 0.84 -5.82
N GLU A 72 21.85 0.36 -7.05
CA GLU A 72 22.88 0.92 -7.95
C GLU A 72 22.66 2.41 -8.21
N VAL A 73 21.44 2.81 -8.63
CA VAL A 73 21.16 4.23 -8.92
C VAL A 73 21.20 5.11 -7.67
N VAL A 74 20.88 4.56 -6.49
CA VAL A 74 21.06 5.26 -5.21
C VAL A 74 22.53 5.49 -4.92
N ALA A 75 23.39 4.47 -5.13
CA ALA A 75 24.84 4.60 -4.99
C ALA A 75 25.43 5.60 -5.99
N GLU A 76 24.86 5.73 -7.17
CA GLU A 76 25.23 6.73 -8.17
C GLU A 76 24.73 8.15 -7.81
N GLY A 77 23.97 8.30 -6.71
CA GLY A 77 23.54 9.58 -6.14
C GLY A 77 22.16 10.04 -6.62
N ALA A 78 21.24 9.13 -6.94
CA ALA A 78 19.85 9.47 -7.12
C ALA A 78 19.28 10.08 -5.84
N ASP A 79 18.53 11.19 -5.96
CA ASP A 79 17.97 11.94 -4.83
C ASP A 79 16.43 11.87 -4.75
N ALA A 80 15.79 11.19 -5.71
CA ALA A 80 14.40 10.78 -5.67
C ALA A 80 14.19 9.53 -6.52
N LEU A 81 13.30 8.65 -6.08
CA LEU A 81 12.97 7.41 -6.77
C LEU A 81 11.50 7.40 -7.16
N GLY A 82 11.20 6.99 -8.39
CA GLY A 82 9.83 6.81 -8.85
C GLY A 82 9.62 5.48 -9.55
N VAL A 83 8.36 5.05 -9.61
CA VAL A 83 7.94 3.86 -10.36
C VAL A 83 6.72 4.15 -11.20
N ALA A 84 6.82 3.85 -12.48
CA ALA A 84 5.70 3.72 -13.41
C ALA A 84 5.40 2.22 -13.58
N GLY A 85 4.56 1.67 -12.70
CA GLY A 85 4.35 0.23 -12.63
C GLY A 85 3.11 -0.18 -11.85
N GLY A 86 3.02 -1.48 -11.52
CA GLY A 86 2.01 -2.06 -10.64
C GLY A 86 2.48 -2.14 -9.18
N ASP A 87 1.57 -2.58 -8.30
CA ASP A 87 1.77 -2.56 -6.83
C ASP A 87 3.05 -3.32 -6.39
N GLY A 88 3.43 -4.43 -7.03
CA GLY A 88 4.65 -5.17 -6.68
C GLY A 88 5.95 -4.36 -6.92
N SER A 89 6.09 -3.76 -8.11
CA SER A 89 7.25 -2.91 -8.39
C SER A 89 7.31 -1.68 -7.49
N LEU A 90 6.12 -1.15 -7.09
CA LEU A 90 6.03 -0.03 -6.16
C LEU A 90 6.63 -0.38 -4.80
N ALA A 91 6.30 -1.56 -4.24
CA ALA A 91 6.75 -1.97 -2.92
C ALA A 91 8.28 -2.11 -2.82
N GLU A 92 8.92 -2.69 -3.84
CA GLU A 92 10.39 -2.85 -3.86
C GLU A 92 11.14 -1.51 -3.89
N VAL A 93 10.73 -0.59 -4.78
CA VAL A 93 11.37 0.73 -4.87
C VAL A 93 11.07 1.56 -3.64
N ALA A 94 9.85 1.51 -3.11
CA ALA A 94 9.46 2.19 -1.88
C ALA A 94 10.27 1.71 -0.67
N ALA A 95 10.58 0.40 -0.59
CA ALA A 95 11.41 -0.15 0.47
C ALA A 95 12.83 0.45 0.47
N VAL A 96 13.44 0.60 -0.70
CA VAL A 96 14.75 1.24 -0.83
C VAL A 96 14.65 2.74 -0.54
N ALA A 97 13.62 3.42 -1.08
CA ALA A 97 13.39 4.84 -0.80
C ALA A 97 13.23 5.12 0.71
N ALA A 98 12.45 4.29 1.41
CA ALA A 98 12.28 4.39 2.86
C ALA A 98 13.60 4.17 3.62
N ALA A 99 14.39 3.16 3.24
CA ALA A 99 15.67 2.85 3.88
C ALA A 99 16.70 3.98 3.73
N HIS A 100 16.66 4.71 2.61
CA HIS A 100 17.58 5.80 2.30
C HIS A 100 17.00 7.20 2.55
N GLY A 101 15.76 7.31 3.07
CA GLY A 101 15.08 8.58 3.32
C GLY A 101 14.80 9.40 2.05
N LEU A 102 14.74 8.76 0.88
CA LEU A 102 14.52 9.43 -0.40
C LEU A 102 13.03 9.64 -0.68
N PRO A 103 12.65 10.73 -1.38
CA PRO A 103 11.29 10.90 -1.87
C PRO A 103 10.90 9.80 -2.84
N PHE A 104 9.71 9.26 -2.67
CA PHE A 104 9.12 8.23 -3.52
C PHE A 104 7.96 8.79 -4.35
N VAL A 105 7.98 8.57 -5.65
CA VAL A 105 6.95 9.00 -6.62
C VAL A 105 6.25 7.79 -7.23
N CYS A 106 4.93 7.74 -7.08
CA CYS A 106 4.09 6.71 -7.68
C CYS A 106 3.43 7.22 -8.96
N ILE A 107 3.79 6.65 -10.13
CA ILE A 107 3.11 6.90 -11.41
C ILE A 107 2.13 5.75 -11.67
N PRO A 108 0.81 5.99 -11.75
CA PRO A 108 -0.22 4.96 -11.73
C PRO A 108 -0.35 4.21 -13.06
N CYS A 109 0.62 3.36 -13.38
CA CYS A 109 0.66 2.54 -14.61
C CYS A 109 0.22 1.09 -14.41
N GLY A 110 -0.23 0.70 -13.23
CA GLY A 110 -0.75 -0.64 -12.95
C GLY A 110 -2.22 -0.80 -13.32
N THR A 111 -2.75 -2.02 -13.15
CA THR A 111 -4.17 -2.32 -13.43
C THR A 111 -5.11 -1.75 -12.37
N ARG A 112 -4.71 -1.72 -11.10
CA ARG A 112 -5.55 -1.32 -9.96
C ARG A 112 -5.15 0.01 -9.36
N ASN A 113 -3.85 0.20 -9.16
CA ASN A 113 -3.27 1.43 -8.60
C ASN A 113 -3.91 1.82 -7.26
N HIS A 114 -4.09 0.85 -6.34
CA HIS A 114 -4.71 1.08 -5.03
C HIS A 114 -3.90 2.07 -4.20
N PHE A 115 -2.59 1.88 -4.16
CA PHE A 115 -1.70 2.77 -3.44
C PHE A 115 -1.78 4.22 -3.95
N ALA A 116 -1.76 4.42 -5.27
CA ALA A 116 -1.91 5.74 -5.87
C ALA A 116 -3.24 6.39 -5.51
N LEU A 117 -4.34 5.60 -5.49
CA LEU A 117 -5.67 6.08 -5.10
C LEU A 117 -5.68 6.57 -3.65
N ASP A 118 -5.08 5.80 -2.74
CA ASP A 118 -5.04 6.13 -1.32
C ASP A 118 -4.14 7.34 -1.02
N LEU A 119 -3.10 7.57 -1.83
CA LEU A 119 -2.30 8.80 -1.82
C LEU A 119 -3.09 10.01 -2.35
N GLY A 120 -4.17 9.79 -3.08
CA GLY A 120 -4.90 10.85 -3.78
C GLY A 120 -4.23 11.29 -5.08
N VAL A 121 -3.50 10.39 -5.73
CA VAL A 121 -3.03 10.58 -7.10
C VAL A 121 -4.18 10.28 -8.07
N ASP A 122 -4.40 11.18 -9.03
CA ASP A 122 -5.40 10.94 -10.07
C ASP A 122 -4.91 9.82 -11.01
N ARG A 123 -5.59 8.67 -10.97
CA ARG A 123 -5.24 7.51 -11.80
C ARG A 123 -5.56 7.69 -13.28
N GLN A 124 -6.32 8.70 -13.65
CA GLN A 124 -6.63 9.05 -15.04
C GLN A 124 -5.62 10.02 -15.63
N ASP A 125 -4.95 10.81 -14.78
CA ASP A 125 -3.88 11.73 -15.18
C ASP A 125 -2.48 11.12 -14.94
N VAL A 126 -2.20 10.03 -15.64
CA VAL A 126 -0.92 9.30 -15.54
C VAL A 126 0.27 10.20 -15.90
N ALA A 127 0.10 11.02 -16.92
CA ALA A 127 1.14 11.93 -17.40
C ALA A 127 1.40 13.08 -16.41
N GLY A 128 0.33 13.68 -15.87
CA GLY A 128 0.45 14.75 -14.88
C GLY A 128 1.01 14.29 -13.54
N ALA A 129 1.05 12.98 -13.27
CA ALA A 129 1.75 12.46 -12.10
C ALA A 129 3.27 12.71 -12.16
N LEU A 130 3.87 12.89 -13.35
CA LEU A 130 5.29 13.23 -13.53
C LEU A 130 5.64 14.62 -12.99
N ASP A 131 4.68 15.55 -12.92
CA ASP A 131 4.92 16.88 -12.33
C ASP A 131 5.34 16.78 -10.85
N ALA A 132 5.17 15.61 -10.21
CA ALA A 132 5.74 15.35 -8.89
C ALA A 132 7.25 15.59 -8.84
N PHE A 133 7.98 15.43 -9.94
CA PHE A 133 9.42 15.64 -9.99
C PHE A 133 9.82 17.11 -10.15
N THR A 134 8.91 17.99 -10.58
CA THR A 134 9.17 19.41 -10.80
C THR A 134 8.39 20.30 -9.83
N ASP A 135 7.05 20.17 -9.84
CA ASP A 135 6.12 20.90 -8.95
C ASP A 135 5.39 19.93 -8.03
N GLY A 136 6.13 19.37 -7.08
CA GLY A 136 5.64 18.33 -6.17
C GLY A 136 5.47 18.81 -4.74
N VAL A 137 4.55 18.13 -4.04
CA VAL A 137 4.37 18.24 -2.60
C VAL A 137 4.70 16.92 -1.92
N GLU A 138 5.21 16.96 -0.70
CA GLU A 138 5.67 15.79 0.05
C GLU A 138 4.92 15.59 1.35
N ARG A 139 4.80 14.32 1.74
CA ARG A 139 4.29 13.90 3.04
C ARG A 139 4.95 12.61 3.48
N LEU A 140 5.13 12.44 4.80
CA LEU A 140 5.48 11.16 5.39
C LEU A 140 4.23 10.30 5.56
N ILE A 141 4.36 9.02 5.23
CA ILE A 141 3.31 8.01 5.42
C ILE A 141 3.86 6.79 6.16
N ASP A 142 2.94 6.03 6.73
CA ASP A 142 3.27 4.75 7.34
C ASP A 142 3.48 3.68 6.26
N VAL A 143 4.24 2.65 6.60
CA VAL A 143 4.35 1.41 5.84
C VAL A 143 4.14 0.22 6.75
N GLY A 144 3.58 -0.86 6.22
CA GLY A 144 3.51 -2.13 6.92
C GLY A 144 4.78 -2.95 6.69
N GLU A 145 5.11 -3.80 7.66
CA GLU A 145 6.22 -4.73 7.57
C GLU A 145 5.78 -6.12 8.03
N VAL A 146 6.24 -7.18 7.35
CA VAL A 146 6.11 -8.57 7.78
C VAL A 146 7.47 -9.27 7.66
N ASN A 147 8.00 -9.81 8.76
CA ASN A 147 9.31 -10.46 8.83
C ASN A 147 10.43 -9.65 8.15
N GLY A 148 10.48 -8.33 8.38
CA GLY A 148 11.45 -7.42 7.75
C GLY A 148 11.14 -7.02 6.31
N ARG A 149 10.08 -7.55 5.69
CA ARG A 149 9.64 -7.18 4.34
C ARG A 149 8.55 -6.12 4.38
N LEU A 150 8.80 -4.99 3.73
CA LEU A 150 7.85 -3.88 3.64
C LEU A 150 6.69 -4.19 2.69
N PHE A 151 5.49 -3.71 3.03
CA PHE A 151 4.34 -3.68 2.14
C PHE A 151 3.61 -2.33 2.21
N LEU A 152 3.02 -1.93 1.09
CA LEU A 152 2.33 -0.66 0.94
C LEU A 152 0.81 -0.78 1.09
N ASN A 153 0.25 -1.90 0.64
CA ASN A 153 -1.20 -2.13 0.65
C ASN A 153 -1.60 -3.12 1.73
N ASN A 154 -1.35 -4.39 1.52
CA ASN A 154 -1.74 -5.44 2.46
C ASN A 154 -0.98 -6.75 2.24
N VAL A 155 -1.04 -7.58 3.29
CA VAL A 155 -0.65 -8.99 3.25
C VAL A 155 -1.89 -9.83 3.50
N SER A 156 -2.11 -10.84 2.67
CA SER A 156 -3.21 -11.80 2.79
C SER A 156 -2.70 -13.21 2.99
N LEU A 157 -3.27 -13.92 3.97
CA LEU A 157 -2.96 -15.31 4.31
C LEU A 157 -4.22 -16.17 4.17
N GLY A 158 -4.05 -17.48 4.14
CA GLY A 158 -5.16 -18.43 4.00
C GLY A 158 -5.67 -18.51 2.55
N ILE A 159 -6.99 -18.57 2.35
CA ILE A 159 -7.62 -18.74 1.03
C ILE A 159 -7.11 -17.72 0.01
N TYR A 160 -6.95 -16.49 0.42
CA TYR A 160 -6.55 -15.43 -0.50
C TYR A 160 -5.06 -15.53 -0.86
N GLY A 161 -4.20 -15.88 0.09
CA GLY A 161 -2.78 -16.16 -0.16
C GLY A 161 -2.59 -17.33 -1.12
N GLU A 162 -3.34 -18.42 -0.91
CA GLU A 162 -3.36 -19.57 -1.81
C GLU A 162 -3.90 -19.20 -3.21
N ALA A 163 -4.93 -18.36 -3.32
CA ALA A 163 -5.47 -17.92 -4.60
C ALA A 163 -4.46 -17.12 -5.42
N VAL A 164 -3.70 -16.23 -4.78
CA VAL A 164 -2.68 -15.40 -5.45
C VAL A 164 -1.54 -16.26 -6.03
N ARG A 165 -1.25 -17.40 -5.43
CA ARG A 165 -0.26 -18.37 -5.92
C ARG A 165 -0.59 -18.94 -7.32
N HIS A 166 -1.88 -19.03 -7.69
CA HIS A 166 -2.26 -19.54 -8.99
C HIS A 166 -2.07 -18.51 -10.10
N SER A 167 -1.36 -18.88 -11.16
CA SER A 167 -1.10 -17.99 -12.32
C SER A 167 -2.39 -17.45 -12.95
N ALA A 168 -3.46 -18.23 -12.93
CA ALA A 168 -4.79 -17.85 -13.41
C ALA A 168 -5.47 -16.75 -12.57
N TYR A 169 -4.96 -16.43 -11.38
CA TYR A 169 -5.56 -15.43 -10.50
C TYR A 169 -5.53 -14.02 -11.12
N ARG A 170 -4.50 -13.69 -11.89
CA ARG A 170 -4.37 -12.36 -12.53
C ARG A 170 -5.48 -12.13 -13.56
N ASP A 171 -5.87 -13.20 -14.28
CA ASP A 171 -6.78 -13.11 -15.44
C ASP A 171 -8.24 -13.42 -15.07
N ALA A 172 -8.49 -14.24 -14.04
CA ALA A 172 -9.83 -14.70 -13.65
C ALA A 172 -10.05 -14.66 -12.14
N LYS A 173 -9.79 -13.53 -11.51
CA LYS A 173 -9.72 -13.34 -10.06
C LYS A 173 -10.89 -13.90 -9.26
N VAL A 174 -12.13 -13.60 -9.66
CA VAL A 174 -13.35 -14.02 -8.94
C VAL A 174 -13.53 -15.54 -9.01
N ARG A 175 -13.30 -16.11 -10.20
CA ARG A 175 -13.42 -17.56 -10.39
C ARG A 175 -12.34 -18.31 -9.61
N THR A 176 -11.09 -17.88 -9.71
CA THR A 176 -9.97 -18.49 -8.99
C THR A 176 -10.12 -18.39 -7.48
N LEU A 177 -10.62 -17.26 -6.97
CA LEU A 177 -10.90 -17.09 -5.55
C LEU A 177 -12.03 -18.04 -5.09
N ALA A 178 -13.11 -18.15 -5.86
CA ALA A 178 -14.22 -19.06 -5.55
C ALA A 178 -13.79 -20.53 -5.62
N GLU A 179 -12.98 -20.93 -6.61
CA GLU A 179 -12.43 -22.28 -6.74
C GLU A 179 -11.46 -22.61 -5.59
N THR A 180 -10.60 -21.64 -5.22
CA THR A 180 -9.68 -21.80 -4.08
C THR A 180 -10.45 -21.88 -2.77
N ALA A 181 -11.47 -21.03 -2.59
CA ALA A 181 -12.34 -21.07 -1.41
C ALA A 181 -13.04 -22.45 -1.29
N ARG A 182 -13.59 -22.98 -2.38
CA ARG A 182 -14.20 -24.34 -2.40
C ARG A 182 -13.19 -25.43 -2.06
N ARG A 183 -11.94 -25.32 -2.55
CA ARG A 183 -10.88 -26.29 -2.27
C ARG A 183 -10.43 -26.23 -0.81
N VAL A 184 -10.25 -25.04 -0.26
CA VAL A 184 -9.73 -24.81 1.10
C VAL A 184 -10.82 -25.01 2.15
N LEU A 185 -12.07 -24.57 1.88
CA LEU A 185 -13.21 -24.69 2.80
C LEU A 185 -14.06 -25.94 2.56
N GLY A 186 -13.77 -26.74 1.54
CA GLY A 186 -14.48 -27.99 1.26
C GLY A 186 -14.13 -29.09 2.27
N PRO A 187 -14.89 -30.23 2.28
CA PRO A 187 -14.74 -31.30 3.27
C PRO A 187 -13.34 -31.96 3.31
N SER A 188 -12.57 -31.83 2.25
CA SER A 188 -11.17 -32.33 2.14
C SER A 188 -10.14 -31.17 2.12
N GLY A 189 -10.57 -29.94 2.34
CA GLY A 189 -9.70 -28.77 2.29
C GLY A 189 -8.76 -28.68 3.49
N ARG A 190 -7.48 -28.44 3.21
CA ARG A 190 -6.51 -28.11 4.26
C ARG A 190 -6.44 -26.60 4.38
N VAL A 191 -7.08 -26.04 5.38
CA VAL A 191 -6.83 -24.66 5.81
C VAL A 191 -5.48 -24.64 6.50
N ALA A 192 -4.61 -23.70 6.15
CA ALA A 192 -3.40 -23.46 6.94
C ALA A 192 -3.83 -23.26 8.40
N ALA A 193 -3.22 -23.99 9.34
CA ALA A 193 -3.56 -23.88 10.77
C ALA A 193 -2.98 -22.58 11.33
N LEU A 194 -3.50 -21.45 10.84
CA LEU A 194 -3.14 -20.11 11.29
C LEU A 194 -3.76 -19.86 12.66
N ARG A 195 -2.96 -19.32 13.56
CA ARG A 195 -3.38 -18.90 14.92
C ARG A 195 -2.91 -17.49 15.18
N LEU A 196 -3.74 -16.70 15.82
CA LEU A 196 -3.39 -15.39 16.34
C LEU A 196 -4.25 -15.06 17.57
N VAL A 197 -3.78 -14.10 18.37
CA VAL A 197 -4.55 -13.52 19.49
C VAL A 197 -4.95 -12.11 19.07
N ASP A 198 -6.23 -11.77 19.24
CA ASP A 198 -6.73 -10.45 18.90
C ASP A 198 -6.50 -9.41 20.03
N ASP A 199 -6.94 -8.17 19.80
CA ASP A 199 -6.82 -7.05 20.74
C ASP A 199 -7.64 -7.20 22.03
N THR A 200 -8.52 -8.22 22.12
CA THR A 200 -9.26 -8.56 23.34
C THR A 200 -8.66 -9.74 24.11
N GLY A 201 -7.62 -10.38 23.55
CA GLY A 201 -7.01 -11.58 24.10
C GLY A 201 -7.71 -12.87 23.67
N LEU A 202 -8.66 -12.82 22.73
CA LEU A 202 -9.29 -14.02 22.17
C LEU A 202 -8.34 -14.68 21.17
N GLU A 203 -8.11 -15.98 21.36
CA GLU A 203 -7.36 -16.79 20.40
C GLU A 203 -8.26 -17.19 19.23
N HIS A 204 -7.79 -16.92 18.01
CA HIS A 204 -8.38 -17.37 16.76
C HIS A 204 -7.52 -18.51 16.19
N ALA A 205 -8.14 -19.62 15.89
CA ALA A 205 -7.50 -20.78 15.28
C ALA A 205 -8.27 -21.18 13.99
N ARG A 206 -7.61 -21.91 13.08
CA ARG A 206 -8.21 -22.35 11.81
C ARG A 206 -8.85 -21.22 11.00
N LEU A 207 -8.12 -20.15 10.82
CA LEU A 207 -8.57 -18.98 10.10
C LEU A 207 -8.65 -19.24 8.59
N ALA A 208 -9.80 -18.95 7.97
CA ALA A 208 -9.98 -19.01 6.53
C ALA A 208 -9.22 -17.89 5.81
N LEU A 209 -9.16 -16.71 6.47
CA LEU A 209 -8.48 -15.52 5.94
C LEU A 209 -7.91 -14.71 7.09
N VAL A 210 -6.68 -14.27 6.93
CA VAL A 210 -6.10 -13.14 7.66
C VAL A 210 -5.66 -12.10 6.63
N LEU A 211 -6.18 -10.88 6.75
CA LEU A 211 -5.77 -9.73 5.95
C LEU A 211 -5.19 -8.67 6.87
N VAL A 212 -3.94 -8.33 6.65
CA VAL A 212 -3.24 -7.26 7.38
C VAL A 212 -2.94 -6.14 6.41
N SER A 213 -3.53 -4.96 6.61
CA SER A 213 -3.33 -3.79 5.75
C SER A 213 -2.44 -2.74 6.43
N ASN A 214 -1.64 -2.08 5.61
CA ASN A 214 -0.96 -0.86 6.02
C ASN A 214 -2.01 0.25 6.17
N ASN A 215 -2.36 0.61 7.37
CA ASN A 215 -3.49 1.42 7.77
C ASN A 215 -4.88 0.74 7.56
N PRO A 216 -5.85 1.01 8.43
CA PRO A 216 -7.18 0.41 8.35
C PRO A 216 -7.97 0.84 7.11
N TYR A 217 -8.69 -0.08 6.49
CA TYR A 217 -9.67 0.22 5.45
C TYR A 217 -10.90 0.93 6.01
N ALA A 218 -11.53 1.78 5.21
CA ALA A 218 -12.86 2.29 5.52
C ALA A 218 -13.88 1.13 5.50
N PRO A 219 -14.87 1.10 6.43
CA PRO A 219 -15.86 0.05 6.48
C PRO A 219 -16.55 -0.16 5.12
N GLY A 220 -16.58 -1.41 4.64
CA GLY A 220 -17.19 -1.79 3.38
C GLY A 220 -16.49 -1.32 2.10
N LEU A 221 -15.29 -0.72 2.21
CA LEU A 221 -14.54 -0.17 1.09
C LEU A 221 -13.15 -0.79 0.99
N ALA A 222 -12.60 -0.83 -0.22
CA ALA A 222 -11.23 -1.29 -0.48
C ALA A 222 -10.22 -0.14 -0.55
N THR A 223 -10.50 0.97 0.16
CA THR A 223 -9.68 2.18 0.22
C THR A 223 -9.47 2.60 1.67
N ARG A 224 -8.36 3.25 1.95
CA ARG A 224 -7.95 3.70 3.28
C ARG A 224 -8.19 5.20 3.42
N PRO A 225 -8.81 5.66 4.51
CA PRO A 225 -9.04 7.10 4.74
C PRO A 225 -7.73 7.89 4.91
N THR A 226 -6.70 7.23 5.42
CA THR A 226 -5.38 7.81 5.66
C THR A 226 -4.30 6.74 5.49
N LEU A 227 -3.08 7.18 5.21
CA LEU A 227 -1.85 6.37 5.25
C LEU A 227 -0.91 6.81 6.38
N ALA A 228 -1.45 7.45 7.42
CA ALA A 228 -0.69 7.98 8.56
C ALA A 228 -1.49 7.84 9.87
N SER A 229 -2.07 6.65 10.12
CA SER A 229 -2.79 6.36 11.37
C SER A 229 -1.87 5.82 12.46
N GLY A 230 -0.67 5.38 12.11
CA GLY A 230 0.24 4.68 13.01
C GLY A 230 -0.24 3.27 13.37
N GLN A 231 -1.14 2.67 12.57
CA GLN A 231 -1.76 1.37 12.88
C GLN A 231 -1.87 0.49 11.63
N LEU A 232 -1.79 -0.81 11.83
CA LEU A 232 -2.23 -1.81 10.86
C LEU A 232 -3.76 -1.97 10.95
N GLY A 233 -4.41 -2.26 9.84
CA GLY A 233 -5.78 -2.76 9.83
C GLY A 233 -5.77 -4.29 9.71
N ILE A 234 -6.50 -4.98 10.59
CA ILE A 234 -6.54 -6.43 10.64
C ILE A 234 -7.97 -6.88 10.40
N LEU A 235 -8.14 -7.86 9.51
CA LEU A 235 -9.41 -8.54 9.27
C LEU A 235 -9.15 -10.03 9.29
N VAL A 236 -9.91 -10.75 10.11
CA VAL A 236 -9.93 -12.22 10.14
C VAL A 236 -11.29 -12.75 9.74
N LEU A 237 -11.30 -13.90 9.06
CA LEU A 237 -12.50 -14.69 8.82
C LEU A 237 -12.25 -16.11 9.30
N ASP A 238 -13.16 -16.60 10.14
CA ASP A 238 -13.11 -17.96 10.64
C ASP A 238 -13.58 -18.98 9.59
N THR A 239 -13.17 -20.24 9.75
CA THR A 239 -13.72 -21.33 8.95
C THR A 239 -15.20 -21.60 9.34
N PRO A 240 -16.02 -22.14 8.42
CA PRO A 240 -17.42 -22.46 8.72
C PRO A 240 -17.62 -23.40 9.91
N GLU A 241 -16.64 -24.21 10.24
CA GLU A 241 -16.70 -25.21 11.31
C GLU A 241 -16.54 -24.60 12.71
N GLU A 242 -15.90 -23.44 12.83
CA GLU A 242 -15.66 -22.74 14.09
C GLU A 242 -16.62 -21.55 14.35
N ARG A 243 -17.75 -21.50 13.65
CA ARG A 243 -18.75 -20.41 13.80
C ARG A 243 -19.46 -20.43 15.15
N GLN A 244 -18.75 -20.13 16.21
CA GLN A 244 -19.36 -19.79 17.51
C GLN A 244 -19.64 -18.28 17.66
N HIS A 245 -19.13 -17.44 16.71
CA HIS A 245 -19.16 -15.97 16.75
C HIS A 245 -19.48 -15.39 15.34
N PRO A 246 -19.69 -14.08 15.20
CA PRO A 246 -19.83 -13.45 13.88
C PRO A 246 -18.70 -13.90 12.93
N PRO A 247 -18.99 -14.17 11.64
CA PRO A 247 -18.07 -14.86 10.73
C PRO A 247 -16.79 -14.10 10.39
N GLY A 248 -16.54 -12.98 11.03
CA GLY A 248 -15.31 -12.21 10.86
C GLY A 248 -15.20 -11.08 11.87
N ARG A 249 -13.97 -10.70 12.15
CA ARG A 249 -13.64 -9.60 13.05
C ARG A 249 -12.59 -8.68 12.40
N ALA A 250 -12.75 -7.37 12.64
CA ALA A 250 -11.80 -6.36 12.19
C ALA A 250 -11.43 -5.45 13.38
N TRP A 251 -10.13 -5.16 13.49
CA TRP A 251 -9.58 -4.23 14.49
C TRP A 251 -8.31 -3.56 13.95
N SER A 252 -7.68 -2.74 14.77
CA SER A 252 -6.40 -2.10 14.44
C SER A 252 -5.38 -2.37 15.54
N ALA A 253 -4.12 -2.54 15.14
CA ALA A 253 -3.01 -2.73 16.07
C ALA A 253 -1.71 -2.14 15.49
N THR A 254 -0.72 -1.91 16.33
CA THR A 254 0.62 -1.51 15.88
C THR A 254 1.50 -2.72 15.55
N HIS A 255 1.14 -3.88 16.08
CA HIS A 255 1.85 -5.14 15.93
C HIS A 255 0.87 -6.31 15.94
N LEU A 256 1.18 -7.38 15.21
CA LEU A 256 0.42 -8.63 15.21
C LEU A 256 1.37 -9.79 14.93
N ALA A 257 1.26 -10.88 15.72
CA ALA A 257 1.93 -12.15 15.45
C ALA A 257 0.94 -13.18 14.93
N VAL A 258 1.27 -13.87 13.84
CA VAL A 258 0.49 -14.99 13.31
C VAL A 258 1.34 -16.24 13.34
N GLN A 259 0.87 -17.26 14.07
CA GLN A 259 1.51 -18.55 14.18
C GLN A 259 1.02 -19.51 13.08
N ALA A 260 1.92 -20.33 12.57
CA ALA A 260 1.60 -21.44 11.67
C ALA A 260 2.57 -22.62 11.92
N PRO A 261 2.17 -23.85 11.65
CA PRO A 261 3.03 -25.04 11.87
C PRO A 261 4.15 -25.17 10.85
N ALA A 262 4.08 -24.46 9.74
CA ALA A 262 5.05 -24.48 8.65
C ALA A 262 5.08 -23.14 7.92
N ALA A 263 5.92 -23.01 6.90
CA ALA A 263 5.89 -21.88 5.98
C ALA A 263 4.51 -21.73 5.32
N VAL A 264 4.08 -20.49 5.12
CA VAL A 264 2.78 -20.15 4.55
C VAL A 264 2.93 -19.33 3.27
N TYR A 265 2.05 -19.56 2.32
CA TYR A 265 1.93 -18.68 1.17
C TYR A 265 1.12 -17.44 1.53
N ALA A 266 1.73 -16.28 1.31
CA ALA A 266 1.14 -14.97 1.50
C ALA A 266 0.99 -14.25 0.15
N GLY A 267 -0.06 -13.45 0.03
CA GLY A 267 -0.14 -12.45 -1.03
C GLY A 267 0.33 -11.11 -0.46
N ILE A 268 1.53 -10.64 -0.80
CA ILE A 268 2.05 -9.33 -0.39
C ILE A 268 1.85 -8.35 -1.53
N ASP A 269 1.06 -7.30 -1.32
CA ASP A 269 0.71 -6.29 -2.35
C ASP A 269 0.23 -6.92 -3.68
N GLY A 270 -0.32 -8.15 -3.59
CA GLY A 270 -0.83 -8.93 -4.73
C GLY A 270 0.18 -9.87 -5.37
N GLU A 271 1.39 -10.01 -4.85
CA GLU A 271 2.40 -10.98 -5.27
C GLU A 271 2.48 -12.16 -4.31
N ALA A 272 2.59 -13.39 -4.87
CA ALA A 272 2.71 -14.62 -4.08
C ALA A 272 4.13 -14.74 -3.52
N VAL A 273 4.23 -14.90 -2.20
CA VAL A 273 5.49 -15.07 -1.47
C VAL A 273 5.33 -16.16 -0.44
N GLU A 274 6.33 -17.01 -0.28
CA GLU A 274 6.42 -17.96 0.81
C GLU A 274 7.12 -17.31 2.02
N LEU A 275 6.49 -17.35 3.19
CA LEU A 275 6.99 -16.78 4.43
C LEU A 275 7.12 -17.85 5.51
N ASN A 276 8.22 -17.81 6.26
CA ASN A 276 8.43 -18.68 7.41
C ASN A 276 7.66 -18.13 8.64
N ALA A 277 6.95 -19.02 9.34
CA ALA A 277 6.32 -18.68 10.61
C ALA A 277 7.36 -18.65 11.76
N PRO A 278 7.12 -17.88 12.84
CA PRO A 278 5.99 -16.96 13.03
C PRO A 278 6.05 -15.77 12.08
N LEU A 279 4.87 -15.23 11.74
CA LEU A 279 4.77 -14.02 10.93
C LEU A 279 4.59 -12.83 11.86
N GLU A 280 5.62 -12.00 11.94
CA GLU A 280 5.62 -10.80 12.77
C GLU A 280 5.27 -9.58 11.91
N PHE A 281 4.10 -9.00 12.14
CA PHE A 281 3.64 -7.79 11.48
C PHE A 281 3.85 -6.58 12.37
N ALA A 282 4.32 -5.49 11.79
CA ALA A 282 4.44 -4.20 12.47
C ALA A 282 4.10 -3.05 11.52
N VAL A 283 3.57 -1.97 12.07
CA VAL A 283 3.54 -0.68 11.36
C VAL A 283 4.86 0.04 11.61
N ARG A 284 5.39 0.69 10.57
CA ARG A 284 6.50 1.64 10.67
C ARG A 284 5.95 3.04 10.39
N PRO A 285 5.66 3.82 11.43
CA PRO A 285 5.05 5.14 11.28
C PRO A 285 5.99 6.11 10.57
N ALA A 286 5.43 6.92 9.67
CA ALA A 286 6.14 7.99 8.98
C ALA A 286 7.45 7.54 8.28
N ALA A 287 7.52 6.28 7.84
CA ALA A 287 8.75 5.68 7.33
C ALA A 287 8.99 5.96 5.85
N LEU A 288 7.97 6.32 5.08
CA LEU A 288 8.12 6.59 3.65
C LEU A 288 7.76 8.04 3.33
N ARG A 289 8.69 8.78 2.75
CA ARG A 289 8.46 10.12 2.21
C ARG A 289 7.91 9.99 0.80
N VAL A 290 6.63 10.30 0.62
CA VAL A 290 5.96 10.26 -0.69
C VAL A 290 5.87 11.65 -1.28
N ARG A 291 5.98 11.72 -2.61
CA ARG A 291 5.89 12.95 -3.38
C ARG A 291 4.86 12.79 -4.49
N ILE A 292 3.94 13.75 -4.61
CA ILE A 292 2.91 13.77 -5.65
C ILE A 292 2.88 15.13 -6.35
N SER A 293 2.32 15.19 -7.55
CA SER A 293 2.03 16.45 -8.25
C SER A 293 1.13 17.34 -7.39
N ALA A 294 1.45 18.63 -7.28
CA ALA A 294 0.63 19.61 -6.57
C ALA A 294 -0.77 19.77 -7.19
N ARG A 295 -0.98 19.28 -8.42
CA ARG A 295 -2.28 19.31 -9.10
C ARG A 295 -3.21 18.15 -8.70
N HIS A 296 -2.69 17.11 -8.04
CA HIS A 296 -3.47 15.96 -7.64
C HIS A 296 -4.20 16.19 -6.29
N PRO A 297 -5.32 15.50 -6.02
CA PRO A 297 -6.13 15.71 -4.81
C PRO A 297 -5.39 15.56 -3.47
N GLY A 298 -4.35 14.71 -3.42
CA GLY A 298 -3.55 14.50 -2.23
C GLY A 298 -4.32 13.92 -1.03
N ALA A 299 -5.45 13.27 -1.30
CA ALA A 299 -6.23 12.55 -0.30
C ALA A 299 -7.00 11.41 -0.95
N SER A 300 -7.15 10.32 -0.20
CA SER A 300 -8.01 9.20 -0.58
C SER A 300 -9.45 9.69 -0.81
N PRO A 301 -10.20 9.12 -1.76
CA PRO A 301 -11.61 9.47 -2.00
C PRO A 301 -12.51 9.29 -0.78
N VAL A 302 -12.08 8.47 0.19
CA VAL A 302 -12.80 8.19 1.43
C VAL A 302 -12.22 8.92 2.65
N ALA A 303 -11.23 9.76 2.45
CA ALA A 303 -10.70 10.59 3.53
C ALA A 303 -11.80 11.52 4.05
N ARG A 304 -12.06 11.49 5.37
CA ARG A 304 -12.94 12.47 6.00
C ARG A 304 -12.27 13.84 5.90
N ILE A 305 -12.93 14.78 5.25
CA ILE A 305 -12.52 16.19 5.30
C ILE A 305 -12.78 16.63 6.75
N PRO A 306 -11.76 17.08 7.52
CA PRO A 306 -12.02 17.66 8.84
C PRO A 306 -12.97 18.83 8.64
N SER A 307 -14.14 18.81 9.30
CA SER A 307 -15.02 19.96 9.32
C SER A 307 -14.25 21.14 9.90
N PRO A 308 -14.30 22.34 9.29
CA PRO A 308 -13.67 23.53 9.85
C PRO A 308 -14.37 23.86 11.18
N GLY A 309 -13.89 23.34 12.29
CA GLY A 309 -14.50 23.48 13.63
C GLY A 309 -14.14 22.42 14.64
N SER A 310 -13.65 21.25 14.25
CA SER A 310 -13.17 20.27 15.22
C SER A 310 -11.75 20.63 15.72
N ARG A 311 -11.64 21.72 16.44
CA ARG A 311 -10.48 21.95 17.32
C ARG A 311 -10.50 20.82 18.35
N ARG A 312 -9.45 19.99 18.37
CA ARG A 312 -9.17 19.12 19.50
C ARG A 312 -9.33 19.97 20.77
N ALA A 313 -10.21 19.54 21.67
CA ALA A 313 -10.19 20.03 23.04
C ALA A 313 -8.77 19.73 23.56
N VAL A 314 -7.99 20.79 23.74
CA VAL A 314 -6.74 20.72 24.49
C VAL A 314 -7.15 20.28 25.90
N ALA A 315 -6.69 19.12 26.32
CA ALA A 315 -6.90 18.65 27.69
C ALA A 315 -6.43 19.78 28.64
N GLN A 316 -7.37 20.33 29.39
CA GLN A 316 -7.04 21.26 30.47
C GLN A 316 -6.21 20.49 31.50
N PRO A 317 -5.12 21.05 32.01
CA PRO A 317 -4.38 20.44 33.10
C PRO A 317 -5.28 20.34 34.35
N LEU A 318 -5.24 19.17 34.99
CA LEU A 318 -5.89 18.95 36.26
C LEU A 318 -5.44 20.02 37.29
N PRO A 319 -6.36 20.57 38.11
CA PRO A 319 -5.99 21.46 39.20
C PRO A 319 -5.13 20.71 40.23
N PRO A 320 -4.20 21.38 40.91
CA PRO A 320 -3.38 20.76 41.93
C PRO A 320 -4.26 20.27 43.10
N ALA A 321 -3.88 19.10 43.64
CA ALA A 321 -4.53 18.52 44.83
C ALA A 321 -4.41 19.53 45.98
N ALA A 322 -5.53 19.78 46.64
CA ALA A 322 -5.54 20.57 47.90
C ALA A 322 -4.92 19.70 48.97
N GLU A 323 -4.04 20.31 49.78
CA GLU A 323 -3.47 19.78 51.02
C GLU A 323 -4.53 19.48 52.09
#